data_714b334e17b25e30c6ccd77d323c8062
#
_entry.id   714b334e17b25e30c6ccd77d323c8062
#
_cell.length_a   1.000
_cell.length_b   1.000
_cell.length_c   1.000
_cell.angle_alpha   90.00
_cell.angle_beta   90.00
_cell.angle_gamma   90.00
#
_symmetry.space_group_name_H-M   'P 1'
#
loop_
_entity.id
_entity.type
_entity.pdbx_description
1 polymer ?
#
loop_
_entity_poly.entity_id
_entity_poly.type
_entity_poly.pdbx_seq_one_letter_code
_entity_poly.pdbx_strand_id
1 'polypeptide(L)'
;MMRVLRAAAFAAACIGVWAASIAPGQAAGAMAVGACAAYGYAFDYRSADAARTAAAGKCHGTSCKVVMMLRHSCGAFAIDGHRPCGPHGYASARRLGEAENVALKSCYKYGGRDCVIRAFACDVKG
;
A
#
# COMPACT_ATOMS: atom_id res chain seq x y z
N MET A 1 12.68 -76.46 18.35
CA MET A 1 13.43 -75.29 17.89
C MET A 1 12.43 -74.22 17.45
N MET A 2 12.20 -73.22 18.29
CA MET A 2 11.28 -72.12 17.98
C MET A 2 12.06 -71.00 17.33
N ARG A 3 11.74 -70.65 16.09
CA ARG A 3 12.27 -69.47 15.40
C ARG A 3 11.36 -68.27 15.71
N VAL A 4 11.91 -67.33 16.46
CA VAL A 4 11.24 -66.07 16.74
C VAL A 4 11.45 -65.13 15.55
N LEU A 5 10.37 -64.85 14.81
CA LEU A 5 10.37 -63.82 13.80
C LEU A 5 10.23 -62.44 14.48
N ARG A 6 11.24 -61.63 14.36
CA ARG A 6 11.21 -60.23 14.76
C ARG A 6 10.59 -59.42 13.62
N ALA A 7 9.36 -58.93 13.83
CA ALA A 7 8.78 -57.96 12.95
C ALA A 7 9.40 -56.57 13.24
N ALA A 8 10.07 -55.99 12.27
CA ALA A 8 10.54 -54.63 12.32
C ALA A 8 9.42 -53.70 11.89
N ALA A 9 8.91 -52.92 12.82
CA ALA A 9 7.96 -51.88 12.52
C ALA A 9 8.68 -50.65 11.95
N PHE A 10 8.50 -50.39 10.67
CA PHE A 10 8.92 -49.12 10.04
C PHE A 10 7.90 -48.03 10.40
N ALA A 11 8.28 -47.13 11.26
CA ALA A 11 7.56 -45.90 11.51
C ALA A 11 7.82 -44.93 10.36
N ALA A 12 6.85 -44.77 9.47
CA ALA A 12 6.89 -43.75 8.43
C ALA A 12 6.60 -42.39 9.09
N ALA A 13 7.64 -41.58 9.25
CA ALA A 13 7.48 -40.17 9.67
C ALA A 13 6.89 -39.36 8.50
N CYS A 14 5.60 -39.05 8.55
CA CYS A 14 4.99 -38.08 7.65
C CYS A 14 5.49 -36.70 8.03
N ILE A 15 6.47 -36.18 7.31
CA ILE A 15 6.86 -34.78 7.39
C ILE A 15 5.76 -33.97 6.67
N GLY A 16 4.85 -33.43 7.46
CA GLY A 16 3.83 -32.51 6.95
C GLY A 16 4.50 -31.21 6.51
N VAL A 17 4.61 -31.04 5.20
CA VAL A 17 4.97 -29.73 4.64
C VAL A 17 3.77 -28.81 4.86
N TRP A 18 3.88 -27.94 5.84
CA TRP A 18 2.94 -26.85 6.04
C TRP A 18 3.18 -25.83 4.94
N ALA A 19 2.48 -25.96 3.83
CA ALA A 19 2.41 -24.91 2.85
C ALA A 19 1.65 -23.76 3.51
N ALA A 20 2.35 -22.67 3.83
CA ALA A 20 1.72 -21.43 4.27
C ALA A 20 0.86 -20.93 3.11
N SER A 21 -0.44 -21.18 3.18
CA SER A 21 -1.40 -20.67 2.22
C SER A 21 -1.47 -19.16 2.39
N ILE A 22 -0.90 -18.42 1.45
CA ILE A 22 -1.12 -16.97 1.38
C ILE A 22 -2.59 -16.80 1.02
N ALA A 23 -3.39 -16.31 1.95
CA ALA A 23 -4.82 -16.07 1.72
C ALA A 23 -4.99 -15.10 0.54
N PRO A 24 -5.79 -15.43 -0.51
CA PRO A 24 -6.10 -14.49 -1.56
C PRO A 24 -6.82 -13.28 -0.96
N GLY A 25 -6.44 -12.05 -1.34
CA GLY A 25 -7.08 -10.82 -0.89
C GLY A 25 -6.33 -10.02 0.18
N GLN A 26 -5.05 -10.33 0.45
CA GLN A 26 -4.21 -9.54 1.38
C GLN A 26 -3.28 -8.55 0.67
N ALA A 27 -3.65 -8.09 -0.52
CA ALA A 27 -2.90 -7.04 -1.19
C ALA A 27 -3.03 -5.73 -0.39
N ALA A 28 -1.93 -5.02 -0.27
CA ALA A 28 -1.86 -3.73 0.41
C ALA A 28 -1.17 -2.70 -0.47
N GLY A 29 -1.67 -1.49 -0.41
CA GLY A 29 -1.06 -0.33 -1.05
C GLY A 29 -0.79 0.77 -0.05
N ALA A 30 0.03 1.72 -0.44
CA ALA A 30 0.36 2.90 0.35
C ALA A 30 0.70 4.07 -0.57
N MET A 31 0.51 5.28 -0.06
CA MET A 31 0.97 6.49 -0.72
C MET A 31 1.79 7.34 0.24
N ALA A 32 2.95 7.78 -0.22
CA ALA A 32 3.81 8.71 0.47
C ALA A 32 3.80 10.05 -0.26
N VAL A 33 3.88 11.12 0.49
CA VAL A 33 4.03 12.48 -0.05
C VAL A 33 5.16 13.20 0.64
N GLY A 34 5.80 14.10 -0.08
CA GLY A 34 6.90 14.91 0.42
C GLY A 34 6.75 16.36 0.00
N ALA A 35 7.76 17.16 0.31
CA ALA A 35 7.78 18.57 -0.06
C ALA A 35 7.83 18.75 -1.58
N CYS A 36 7.31 19.90 -2.05
CA CYS A 36 7.39 20.32 -3.44
C CYS A 36 6.81 19.30 -4.43
N ALA A 37 5.63 18.78 -4.12
CA ALA A 37 4.89 17.84 -4.96
C ALA A 37 5.54 16.45 -5.12
N ALA A 38 6.49 16.09 -4.26
CA ALA A 38 7.07 14.75 -4.24
C ALA A 38 6.03 13.72 -3.79
N TYR A 39 6.02 12.58 -4.43
CA TYR A 39 5.13 11.47 -4.07
C TYR A 39 5.73 10.12 -4.45
N GLY A 40 5.21 9.08 -3.82
CA GLY A 40 5.45 7.70 -4.20
C GLY A 40 4.25 6.85 -3.82
N TYR A 41 3.97 5.83 -4.59
CA TYR A 41 2.90 4.90 -4.25
C TYR A 41 3.28 3.47 -4.56
N ALA A 42 2.60 2.57 -3.88
CA ALA A 42 2.73 1.13 -4.04
C ALA A 42 1.35 0.48 -3.96
N PHE A 43 1.16 -0.58 -4.71
CA PHE A 43 -0.06 -1.40 -4.69
C PHE A 43 0.28 -2.86 -4.95
N ASP A 44 -0.63 -3.77 -4.60
CA ASP A 44 -0.45 -5.21 -4.75
C ASP A 44 0.73 -5.80 -3.94
N TYR A 45 1.11 -5.18 -2.84
CA TYR A 45 2.13 -5.73 -1.95
C TYR A 45 1.52 -6.73 -0.95
N ARG A 46 2.31 -7.69 -0.51
CA ARG A 46 1.86 -8.76 0.39
C ARG A 46 1.54 -8.29 1.81
N SER A 47 2.15 -7.20 2.25
CA SER A 47 1.95 -6.66 3.59
C SER A 47 1.87 -5.14 3.57
N ALA A 48 1.24 -4.58 4.60
CA ALA A 48 1.20 -3.14 4.81
C ALA A 48 2.61 -2.54 4.96
N ASP A 49 3.50 -3.21 5.69
CA ASP A 49 4.86 -2.73 5.89
C ASP A 49 5.68 -2.72 4.58
N ALA A 50 5.54 -3.75 3.75
CA ALA A 50 6.19 -3.79 2.44
C ALA A 50 5.67 -2.67 1.53
N ALA A 51 4.36 -2.41 1.54
CA ALA A 51 3.74 -1.32 0.77
C ALA A 51 4.25 0.05 1.24
N ARG A 52 4.33 0.28 2.55
CA ARG A 52 4.88 1.53 3.11
C ARG A 52 6.31 1.76 2.69
N THR A 53 7.16 0.76 2.85
CA THR A 53 8.58 0.84 2.47
C THR A 53 8.72 1.15 0.98
N ALA A 54 7.95 0.49 0.12
CA ALA A 54 7.97 0.72 -1.31
C ALA A 54 7.48 2.12 -1.69
N ALA A 55 6.38 2.59 -1.10
CA ALA A 55 5.86 3.93 -1.36
C ALA A 55 6.84 5.02 -0.92
N ALA A 56 7.42 4.89 0.27
CA ALA A 56 8.43 5.81 0.77
C ALA A 56 9.68 5.82 -0.12
N GLY A 57 10.15 4.66 -0.57
CA GLY A 57 11.31 4.53 -1.44
C GLY A 57 11.11 5.13 -2.83
N LYS A 58 9.87 5.21 -3.30
CA LYS A 58 9.52 5.83 -4.59
C LYS A 58 9.26 7.35 -4.48
N CYS A 59 9.19 7.88 -3.28
CA CYS A 59 9.02 9.30 -3.04
C CYS A 59 10.39 9.99 -3.07
N HIS A 60 10.70 10.63 -4.19
CA HIS A 60 11.97 11.33 -4.40
C HIS A 60 11.84 12.82 -4.03
N GLY A 61 12.07 13.13 -2.78
CA GLY A 61 11.98 14.50 -2.28
C GLY A 61 12.37 14.58 -0.81
N THR A 62 12.29 15.78 -0.25
CA THR A 62 12.51 15.98 1.19
C THR A 62 11.22 15.72 1.96
N SER A 63 11.38 15.29 3.21
CA SER A 63 10.25 15.08 4.14
C SER A 63 9.19 14.10 3.64
N CYS A 64 9.58 13.11 2.83
CA CYS A 64 8.66 12.06 2.39
C CYS A 64 8.16 11.23 3.55
N LYS A 65 6.85 11.07 3.66
CA LYS A 65 6.22 10.20 4.67
C LYS A 65 4.99 9.53 4.08
N VAL A 66 4.71 8.32 4.53
CA VAL A 66 3.49 7.60 4.18
C VAL A 66 2.31 8.28 4.85
N VAL A 67 1.34 8.73 4.07
CA VAL A 67 0.17 9.47 4.54
C VAL A 67 -1.12 8.68 4.46
N MET A 68 -1.16 7.62 3.67
CA MET A 68 -2.35 6.78 3.58
C MET A 68 -2.01 5.35 3.21
N MET A 69 -2.80 4.42 3.74
CA MET A 69 -2.83 3.03 3.34
C MET A 69 -4.00 2.81 2.38
N LEU A 70 -3.76 2.02 1.35
CA LEU A 70 -4.76 1.71 0.33
C LEU A 70 -5.15 0.24 0.43
N ARG A 71 -6.40 -0.02 0.81
CA ARG A 71 -7.01 -1.35 0.81
C ARG A 71 -8.44 -1.22 0.28
N HIS A 72 -8.72 -1.85 -0.85
CA HIS A 72 -9.99 -1.66 -1.56
C HIS A 72 -10.36 -0.19 -1.71
N SER A 73 -9.35 0.64 -1.93
CA SER A 73 -9.52 2.08 -1.93
C SER A 73 -8.57 2.75 -2.91
N CYS A 74 -8.89 3.98 -3.23
CA CYS A 74 -8.07 4.88 -4.02
C CYS A 74 -7.53 6.01 -3.15
N GLY A 75 -6.31 6.44 -3.41
CA GLY A 75 -5.73 7.63 -2.83
C GLY A 75 -5.47 8.67 -3.90
N ALA A 76 -5.57 9.93 -3.53
CA ALA A 76 -5.26 11.06 -4.39
C ALA A 76 -4.44 12.11 -3.64
N PHE A 77 -3.55 12.77 -4.36
CA PHE A 77 -2.70 13.84 -3.89
C PHE A 77 -2.88 15.06 -4.80
N ALA A 78 -3.27 16.18 -4.22
CA ALA A 78 -3.48 17.44 -4.90
C ALA A 78 -2.48 18.48 -4.45
N ILE A 79 -2.04 19.31 -5.37
CA ILE A 79 -1.13 20.44 -5.12
C ILE A 79 -1.67 21.72 -5.74
N ASP A 80 -1.17 22.86 -5.28
CA ASP A 80 -1.35 24.11 -6.03
C ASP A 80 -0.39 24.09 -7.23
N GLY A 81 -0.95 24.11 -8.44
CA GLY A 81 -0.20 23.98 -9.69
C GLY A 81 0.80 25.12 -9.94
N HIS A 82 0.58 26.31 -9.36
CA HIS A 82 1.49 27.45 -9.45
C HIS A 82 2.51 27.50 -8.31
N ARG A 83 2.23 26.81 -7.21
CA ARG A 83 3.11 26.76 -6.03
C ARG A 83 3.27 25.33 -5.53
N PRO A 84 4.04 24.50 -6.23
CA PRO A 84 4.17 23.08 -5.87
C PRO A 84 4.71 22.83 -4.46
N CYS A 85 5.48 23.78 -3.91
CA CYS A 85 5.97 23.71 -2.53
C CYS A 85 5.00 24.31 -1.50
N GLY A 86 3.85 24.79 -1.95
CA GLY A 86 2.84 25.43 -1.12
C GLY A 86 1.71 24.50 -0.70
N PRO A 87 0.47 25.00 -0.71
CA PRO A 87 -0.69 24.22 -0.27
C PRO A 87 -0.86 22.93 -1.04
N HIS A 88 -1.26 21.89 -0.32
CA HIS A 88 -1.53 20.58 -0.87
C HIS A 88 -2.62 19.89 -0.05
N GLY A 89 -3.14 18.81 -0.58
CA GLY A 89 -4.11 17.96 0.09
C GLY A 89 -3.99 16.52 -0.39
N TYR A 90 -4.40 15.61 0.43
CA TYR A 90 -4.47 14.19 0.07
C TYR A 90 -5.68 13.54 0.75
N ALA A 91 -6.19 12.51 0.13
CA ALA A 91 -7.33 11.77 0.67
C ALA A 91 -7.36 10.36 0.12
N SER A 92 -7.95 9.46 0.87
CA SER A 92 -8.32 8.14 0.41
C SER A 92 -9.83 7.94 0.48
N ALA A 93 -10.37 7.21 -0.48
CA ALA A 93 -11.78 6.86 -0.54
C ALA A 93 -11.95 5.56 -1.33
N ARG A 94 -13.14 4.97 -1.27
CA ARG A 94 -13.42 3.74 -2.02
C ARG A 94 -13.41 3.96 -3.54
N ARG A 95 -13.76 5.17 -3.97
CA ARG A 95 -13.80 5.56 -5.38
C ARG A 95 -12.78 6.65 -5.67
N LEU A 96 -12.15 6.56 -6.82
CA LEU A 96 -11.13 7.52 -7.23
C LEU A 96 -11.67 8.96 -7.27
N GLY A 97 -12.81 9.17 -7.90
CA GLY A 97 -13.41 10.52 -8.00
C GLY A 97 -13.69 11.15 -6.65
N GLU A 98 -14.09 10.35 -5.67
CA GLU A 98 -14.30 10.82 -4.29
C GLU A 98 -12.97 11.20 -3.63
N ALA A 99 -11.94 10.36 -3.76
CA ALA A 99 -10.61 10.66 -3.24
C ALA A 99 -10.05 11.95 -3.86
N GLU A 100 -10.19 12.12 -5.17
CA GLU A 100 -9.74 13.32 -5.88
C GLU A 100 -10.48 14.57 -5.41
N ASN A 101 -11.78 14.51 -5.29
CA ASN A 101 -12.59 15.65 -4.81
C ASN A 101 -12.20 16.08 -3.41
N VAL A 102 -11.99 15.13 -2.50
CA VAL A 102 -11.59 15.44 -1.12
C VAL A 102 -10.17 15.98 -1.08
N ALA A 103 -9.24 15.43 -1.86
CA ALA A 103 -7.86 15.93 -1.96
C ALA A 103 -7.84 17.37 -2.48
N LEU A 104 -8.62 17.69 -3.53
CA LEU A 104 -8.75 19.05 -4.06
C LEU A 104 -9.33 20.02 -3.04
N LYS A 105 -10.42 19.64 -2.36
CA LYS A 105 -11.01 20.46 -1.30
C LYS A 105 -10.01 20.73 -0.17
N SER A 106 -9.24 19.75 0.21
CA SER A 106 -8.19 19.91 1.23
C SER A 106 -7.11 20.89 0.78
N CYS A 107 -6.65 20.79 -0.47
CA CYS A 107 -5.68 21.72 -1.05
C CYS A 107 -6.22 23.17 -1.02
N TYR A 108 -7.45 23.39 -1.43
CA TYR A 108 -8.08 24.71 -1.37
C TYR A 108 -8.27 25.21 0.05
N LYS A 109 -8.64 24.34 0.97
CA LYS A 109 -8.79 24.66 2.39
C LYS A 109 -7.49 25.19 3.01
N TYR A 110 -6.35 24.65 2.59
CA TYR A 110 -5.04 25.09 3.07
C TYR A 110 -4.45 26.27 2.28
N GLY A 111 -5.27 26.93 1.47
CA GLY A 111 -4.89 28.18 0.80
C GLY A 111 -4.49 28.03 -0.66
N GLY A 112 -4.68 26.86 -1.26
CA GLY A 112 -4.47 26.65 -2.69
C GLY A 112 -5.43 27.49 -3.51
N ARG A 113 -4.98 28.01 -4.63
CA ARG A 113 -5.77 28.81 -5.57
C ARG A 113 -6.01 28.10 -6.89
N ASP A 114 -5.12 27.21 -7.25
CA ASP A 114 -5.13 26.49 -8.52
C ASP A 114 -4.76 25.02 -8.28
N CYS A 115 -5.57 24.35 -7.46
CA CYS A 115 -5.32 22.99 -7.05
C CYS A 115 -5.62 22.00 -8.18
N VAL A 116 -4.67 21.11 -8.42
CA VAL A 116 -4.74 20.04 -9.41
C VAL A 116 -4.35 18.72 -8.79
N ILE A 117 -4.84 17.62 -9.35
CA ILE A 117 -4.42 16.29 -8.94
C ILE A 117 -3.01 16.03 -9.46
N ARG A 118 -2.08 15.79 -8.56
CA ARG A 118 -0.68 15.48 -8.83
C ARG A 118 -0.45 14.00 -9.05
N ALA A 119 -1.09 13.18 -8.24
CA ALA A 119 -0.95 11.72 -8.29
C ALA A 119 -2.19 11.03 -7.72
N PHE A 120 -2.44 9.84 -8.19
CA PHE A 120 -3.46 8.96 -7.65
C PHE A 120 -3.03 7.50 -7.78
N ALA A 121 -3.55 6.65 -6.92
CA ALA A 121 -3.36 5.21 -6.98
C ALA A 121 -4.56 4.51 -6.36
N CYS A 122 -4.91 3.36 -6.91
CA CYS A 122 -5.96 2.50 -6.37
C CYS A 122 -5.38 1.12 -6.06
N ASP A 123 -5.76 0.56 -4.91
CA ASP A 123 -5.57 -0.84 -4.61
C ASP A 123 -6.96 -1.48 -4.49
N VAL A 124 -7.39 -2.16 -5.53
CA VAL A 124 -8.73 -2.75 -5.62
C VAL A 124 -8.73 -4.27 -5.42
N LYS A 125 -7.56 -4.86 -5.28
CA LYS A 125 -7.39 -6.31 -5.11
C LYS A 125 -7.31 -6.76 -3.65
N GLY A 126 -7.07 -5.82 -2.78
CA GLY A 126 -6.88 -6.08 -1.35
C GLY A 126 -8.11 -6.50 -0.58
#